data_5482ca5d4d2635e08fb2e1e7119793e0
#
_entry.id   5482ca5d4d2635e08fb2e1e7119793e0
#
_cell.length_a   1.000
_cell.length_b   1.000
_cell.length_c   1.000
_cell.angle_alpha   90.00
_cell.angle_beta   90.00
_cell.angle_gamma   90.00
#
_symmetry.space_group_name_H-M   'P 1'
#
loop_
_entity.id
_entity.type
_entity.pdbx_description
1 polymer ?
#
loop_
_entity_poly.entity_id
_entity_poly.type
_entity_poly.pdbx_seq_one_letter_code
_entity_poly.pdbx_strand_id
1 'polypeptide(L)'
;MEILIVILSLLGLIIAAVLVGTRWRPWRLFTHSAESLRLIWANRGPLSWLAASVLLVLGFIFFYYASPATRVGAAQPIAFSHQLHAGVKAIDCRFCHPYVARSIHPGLPPVEKCLYCHKYIIANHPEIRKEHDYFNTDTPTPWVKVFYVPEHVMFNHKRHVLKEIACEACHGEVKQAERLKGKRFKMGFCIECHREKKANLDCWLACHN
;
A
#
# COMPACT_ATOMS: atom_id res chain seq x y z
N MET A 1 -13.89 2.34 2.38
CA MET A 1 -15.36 2.52 2.43
C MET A 1 -16.00 2.28 1.05
N GLU A 2 -15.45 2.84 -0.03
CA GLU A 2 -15.99 2.67 -1.40
C GLU A 2 -16.07 1.22 -1.89
N ILE A 3 -15.06 0.38 -1.59
CA ILE A 3 -15.03 -1.02 -2.00
C ILE A 3 -16.17 -1.83 -1.34
N LEU A 4 -16.48 -1.55 -0.08
CA LEU A 4 -17.57 -2.21 0.63
C LEU A 4 -18.92 -1.87 0.01
N ILE A 5 -19.13 -0.63 -0.41
CA ILE A 5 -20.36 -0.18 -1.08
C ILE A 5 -20.51 -0.89 -2.43
N VAL A 6 -19.45 -1.01 -3.21
CA VAL A 6 -19.47 -1.74 -4.48
C VAL A 6 -19.80 -3.22 -4.28
N ILE A 7 -19.20 -3.87 -3.29
CA ILE A 7 -19.45 -5.28 -2.97
C ILE A 7 -20.91 -5.49 -2.55
N LEU A 8 -21.42 -4.63 -1.66
CA LEU A 8 -22.82 -4.72 -1.21
C LEU A 8 -23.81 -4.46 -2.34
N SER A 9 -23.50 -3.53 -3.25
CA SER A 9 -24.32 -3.24 -4.43
C SER A 9 -24.35 -4.41 -5.41
N LEU A 10 -23.21 -5.05 -5.68
CA LEU A 10 -23.10 -6.23 -6.53
C LEU A 10 -23.84 -7.44 -5.91
N LEU A 11 -23.70 -7.62 -4.60
CA LEU A 11 -24.41 -8.67 -3.87
C LEU A 11 -25.94 -8.46 -3.94
N GLY A 12 -26.41 -7.22 -3.77
CA GLY A 12 -27.81 -6.84 -3.92
C GLY A 12 -28.35 -7.11 -5.32
N LEU A 13 -27.60 -6.79 -6.37
CA LEU A 13 -27.97 -7.07 -7.76
C LEU A 13 -28.04 -8.58 -8.05
N ILE A 14 -27.09 -9.36 -7.54
CA ILE A 14 -27.09 -10.83 -7.70
C ILE A 14 -28.31 -11.44 -7.00
N ILE A 15 -28.62 -11.02 -5.77
CA ILE A 15 -29.80 -11.47 -5.02
C ILE A 15 -31.08 -11.10 -5.77
N ALA A 16 -31.21 -9.87 -6.26
CA ALA A 16 -32.34 -9.41 -7.04
C ALA A 16 -32.50 -10.22 -8.33
N ALA A 17 -31.44 -10.48 -9.07
CA ALA A 17 -31.45 -11.28 -10.29
C ALA A 17 -31.89 -12.73 -10.04
N VAL A 18 -31.44 -13.35 -8.94
CA VAL A 18 -31.86 -14.71 -8.53
C VAL A 18 -33.30 -14.71 -8.14
N LEU A 19 -33.79 -13.73 -7.39
CA LEU A 19 -35.20 -13.64 -6.98
C LEU A 19 -36.16 -13.43 -8.17
N VAL A 20 -35.78 -12.57 -9.12
CA VAL A 20 -36.55 -12.30 -10.35
C VAL A 20 -36.49 -13.50 -11.31
N GLY A 21 -35.32 -14.09 -11.49
CA GLY A 21 -35.13 -15.22 -12.43
C GLY A 21 -35.83 -16.50 -12.01
N THR A 22 -36.05 -16.72 -10.73
CA THR A 22 -36.61 -17.95 -10.20
C THR A 22 -38.15 -17.93 -10.04
N ARG A 23 -38.83 -16.81 -10.34
CA ARG A 23 -40.27 -16.62 -10.03
C ARG A 23 -40.61 -17.04 -8.60
N TRP A 24 -39.73 -16.81 -7.66
CA TRP A 24 -39.85 -17.27 -6.27
C TRP A 24 -41.00 -16.54 -5.60
N ARG A 25 -42.03 -17.31 -5.14
CA ARG A 25 -43.10 -16.81 -4.28
C ARG A 25 -42.81 -17.29 -2.85
N PRO A 26 -42.17 -16.48 -1.99
CA PRO A 26 -41.75 -16.89 -0.65
C PRO A 26 -42.89 -17.29 0.27
N TRP A 27 -44.10 -16.81 -0.03
CA TRP A 27 -45.31 -17.09 0.76
C TRP A 27 -45.75 -18.55 0.76
N ARG A 28 -45.37 -19.39 -0.20
CA ARG A 28 -45.75 -20.82 -0.27
C ARG A 28 -44.83 -21.73 0.56
N LEU A 29 -43.72 -21.22 1.06
CA LEU A 29 -42.76 -22.02 1.83
C LEU A 29 -43.24 -22.36 3.25
N PHE A 30 -44.24 -21.65 3.78
CA PHE A 30 -44.65 -21.79 5.16
C PHE A 30 -45.93 -22.63 5.38
N THR A 31 -46.60 -23.11 4.33
CA THR A 31 -47.92 -23.74 4.49
C THR A 31 -47.96 -25.26 4.43
N HIS A 32 -46.95 -25.94 3.85
CA HIS A 32 -46.90 -27.42 3.80
C HIS A 32 -45.45 -27.94 3.80
N SER A 33 -45.07 -28.71 4.83
CA SER A 33 -43.68 -29.17 5.01
C SER A 33 -43.14 -30.06 3.86
N ALA A 34 -43.96 -30.91 3.29
CA ALA A 34 -43.55 -31.80 2.19
C ALA A 34 -43.40 -31.09 0.84
N GLU A 35 -44.25 -30.11 0.54
CA GLU A 35 -44.18 -29.28 -0.66
C GLU A 35 -42.99 -28.29 -0.57
N SER A 36 -42.74 -27.77 0.62
CA SER A 36 -41.58 -26.89 0.87
C SER A 36 -40.27 -27.59 0.57
N LEU A 37 -40.11 -28.83 0.98
CA LEU A 37 -38.92 -29.64 0.70
C LEU A 37 -38.78 -29.93 -0.81
N ARG A 38 -39.87 -30.26 -1.52
CA ARG A 38 -39.86 -30.47 -2.96
C ARG A 38 -39.46 -29.20 -3.73
N LEU A 39 -39.93 -28.01 -3.30
CA LEU A 39 -39.55 -26.72 -3.91
C LEU A 39 -38.12 -26.38 -3.68
N ILE A 40 -37.59 -26.65 -2.49
CA ILE A 40 -36.14 -26.47 -2.20
C ILE A 40 -35.32 -27.41 -3.08
N TRP A 41 -35.71 -28.67 -3.24
CA TRP A 41 -35.05 -29.63 -4.10
C TRP A 41 -35.13 -29.26 -5.59
N ALA A 42 -36.27 -28.77 -6.07
CA ALA A 42 -36.43 -28.29 -7.45
C ALA A 42 -35.60 -27.01 -7.76
N ASN A 43 -35.41 -26.17 -6.75
CA ASN A 43 -34.67 -24.93 -6.88
C ASN A 43 -33.17 -25.00 -6.43
N ARG A 44 -32.68 -26.23 -6.14
CA ARG A 44 -31.28 -26.41 -5.71
C ARG A 44 -30.25 -25.88 -6.70
N GLY A 45 -30.58 -25.84 -8.01
CA GLY A 45 -29.72 -25.24 -9.04
C GLY A 45 -29.40 -23.77 -8.73
N PRO A 46 -30.40 -22.87 -8.68
CA PRO A 46 -30.14 -21.47 -8.37
C PRO A 46 -29.57 -21.24 -6.96
N LEU A 47 -29.95 -22.04 -5.95
CA LEU A 47 -29.35 -21.95 -4.62
C LEU A 47 -27.88 -22.37 -4.61
N SER A 48 -27.53 -23.42 -5.35
CA SER A 48 -26.11 -23.82 -5.47
C SER A 48 -25.27 -22.80 -6.22
N TRP A 49 -25.80 -22.17 -7.26
CA TRP A 49 -25.13 -21.07 -7.96
C TRP A 49 -24.94 -19.84 -7.06
N LEU A 50 -25.96 -19.49 -6.25
CA LEU A 50 -25.84 -18.42 -5.27
C LEU A 50 -24.75 -18.73 -4.25
N ALA A 51 -24.76 -19.93 -3.65
CA ALA A 51 -23.75 -20.36 -2.71
C ALA A 51 -22.34 -20.34 -3.31
N ALA A 52 -22.18 -20.85 -4.53
CA ALA A 52 -20.92 -20.83 -5.25
C ALA A 52 -20.43 -19.40 -5.51
N SER A 53 -21.31 -18.50 -5.90
CA SER A 53 -20.99 -17.08 -6.11
C SER A 53 -20.54 -16.39 -4.82
N VAL A 54 -21.22 -16.63 -3.71
CA VAL A 54 -20.85 -16.10 -2.39
C VAL A 54 -19.48 -16.63 -1.96
N LEU A 55 -19.24 -17.94 -2.09
CA LEU A 55 -17.94 -18.54 -1.76
C LEU A 55 -16.82 -18.00 -2.62
N LEU A 56 -17.08 -17.77 -3.91
CA LEU A 56 -16.10 -17.18 -4.82
C LEU A 56 -15.76 -15.74 -4.42
N VAL A 57 -16.75 -14.92 -4.08
CA VAL A 57 -16.54 -13.54 -3.61
C VAL A 57 -15.79 -13.53 -2.28
N LEU A 58 -16.17 -14.38 -1.33
CA LEU A 58 -15.47 -14.49 -0.04
C LEU A 58 -14.03 -14.99 -0.22
N GLY A 59 -13.83 -15.97 -1.10
CA GLY A 59 -12.48 -16.46 -1.46
C GLY A 59 -11.64 -15.36 -2.09
N PHE A 60 -12.21 -14.57 -2.99
CA PHE A 60 -11.51 -13.43 -3.60
C PHE A 60 -11.15 -12.36 -2.55
N ILE A 61 -12.08 -12.01 -1.68
CA ILE A 61 -11.84 -11.06 -0.57
C ILE A 61 -10.74 -11.60 0.35
N PHE A 62 -10.84 -12.88 0.75
CA PHE A 62 -9.82 -13.52 1.58
C PHE A 62 -8.45 -13.50 0.90
N PHE A 63 -8.37 -13.92 -0.37
CA PHE A 63 -7.12 -13.92 -1.13
C PHE A 63 -6.54 -12.52 -1.27
N TYR A 64 -7.38 -11.52 -1.57
CA TYR A 64 -6.96 -10.13 -1.70
C TYR A 64 -6.40 -9.56 -0.40
N TYR A 65 -7.05 -9.78 0.74
CA TYR A 65 -6.63 -9.23 2.03
C TYR A 65 -5.59 -10.09 2.76
N ALA A 66 -5.62 -11.40 2.58
CA ALA A 66 -4.69 -12.33 3.22
C ALA A 66 -3.42 -12.57 2.40
N SER A 67 -3.41 -12.24 1.10
CA SER A 67 -2.26 -12.47 0.23
C SER A 67 -1.02 -11.71 0.74
N PRO A 68 0.10 -12.40 0.95
CA PRO A 68 1.36 -11.76 1.30
C PRO A 68 1.80 -10.71 0.26
N ALA A 69 1.46 -10.88 -1.01
CA ALA A 69 1.79 -9.96 -2.09
C ALA A 69 1.23 -8.54 -1.87
N THR A 70 0.06 -8.40 -1.20
CA THR A 70 -0.51 -7.09 -0.90
C THR A 70 0.19 -6.38 0.27
N ARG A 71 0.98 -7.10 1.05
CA ARG A 71 1.73 -6.58 2.21
C ARG A 71 3.20 -6.34 1.91
N VAL A 72 3.71 -6.90 0.82
CA VAL A 72 5.10 -6.76 0.42
C VAL A 72 5.25 -5.55 -0.50
N GLY A 73 6.25 -4.70 -0.22
CA GLY A 73 6.59 -3.55 -1.06
C GLY A 73 7.16 -3.94 -2.42
N ALA A 74 7.29 -2.97 -3.31
CA ALA A 74 7.86 -3.16 -4.63
C ALA A 74 9.25 -3.82 -4.57
N ALA A 75 9.50 -4.76 -5.48
CA ALA A 75 10.84 -5.30 -5.66
C ALA A 75 11.77 -4.19 -6.13
N GLN A 76 12.95 -4.12 -5.52
CA GLN A 76 13.98 -3.15 -5.84
C GLN A 76 15.11 -3.84 -6.63
N PRO A 77 15.91 -3.12 -7.42
CA PRO A 77 17.04 -3.70 -8.15
C PRO A 77 18.06 -4.35 -7.21
N ILE A 78 18.18 -3.81 -6.00
CA ILE A 78 18.97 -4.36 -4.91
C ILE A 78 18.06 -4.64 -3.74
N ALA A 79 18.19 -5.81 -3.13
CA ALA A 79 17.39 -6.21 -1.96
C ALA A 79 17.86 -5.50 -0.69
N PHE A 80 17.59 -4.20 -0.60
CA PHE A 80 17.94 -3.39 0.57
C PHE A 80 16.90 -3.49 1.67
N SER A 81 17.33 -3.82 2.90
CA SER A 81 16.47 -3.89 4.08
C SER A 81 16.64 -2.67 4.98
N HIS A 82 15.59 -1.86 5.09
CA HIS A 82 15.54 -0.77 6.08
C HIS A 82 15.47 -1.33 7.51
N GLN A 83 14.82 -2.47 7.71
CA GLN A 83 14.74 -3.13 9.01
C GLN A 83 16.13 -3.46 9.53
N LEU A 84 17.00 -4.00 8.68
CA LEU A 84 18.37 -4.31 9.10
C LEU A 84 19.18 -3.05 9.40
N HIS A 85 19.18 -2.05 8.50
CA HIS A 85 20.05 -0.88 8.61
C HIS A 85 19.52 0.14 9.64
N ALA A 86 18.29 0.59 9.51
CA ALA A 86 17.71 1.61 10.38
C ALA A 86 17.09 1.04 11.66
N GLY A 87 16.58 -0.21 11.61
CA GLY A 87 16.03 -0.89 12.78
C GLY A 87 17.12 -1.52 13.63
N VAL A 88 17.70 -2.63 13.17
CA VAL A 88 18.64 -3.44 13.97
C VAL A 88 19.97 -2.71 14.20
N LYS A 89 20.53 -2.08 13.15
CA LYS A 89 21.81 -1.37 13.26
C LYS A 89 21.66 0.09 13.72
N ALA A 90 20.44 0.57 13.88
CA ALA A 90 20.12 1.93 14.35
C ALA A 90 20.83 3.07 13.57
N ILE A 91 21.09 2.87 12.28
CA ILE A 91 21.68 3.89 11.42
C ILE A 91 20.64 4.99 11.20
N ASP A 92 21.03 6.26 11.47
CA ASP A 92 20.14 7.40 11.31
C ASP A 92 19.68 7.59 9.85
N CYS A 93 18.42 7.96 9.65
CA CYS A 93 17.85 8.17 8.32
C CYS A 93 18.65 9.17 7.48
N ARG A 94 19.14 10.25 8.11
CA ARG A 94 19.90 11.34 7.44
C ARG A 94 21.31 10.93 7.09
N PHE A 95 21.83 9.84 7.63
CA PHE A 95 23.10 9.31 7.18
C PHE A 95 23.02 8.87 5.72
N CYS A 96 21.96 8.13 5.36
CA CYS A 96 21.72 7.66 3.98
C CYS A 96 20.96 8.70 3.14
N HIS A 97 20.08 9.50 3.74
CA HIS A 97 19.28 10.54 3.08
C HIS A 97 19.74 11.97 3.47
N PRO A 98 20.96 12.40 3.09
CA PRO A 98 21.54 13.65 3.61
C PRO A 98 20.85 14.91 3.06
N TYR A 99 20.11 14.79 1.96
CA TYR A 99 19.51 15.94 1.28
C TYR A 99 18.16 16.37 1.87
N VAL A 100 17.52 15.53 2.70
CA VAL A 100 16.18 15.82 3.25
C VAL A 100 16.13 17.10 4.07
N ALA A 101 17.22 17.49 4.74
CA ALA A 101 17.33 18.73 5.52
C ALA A 101 17.88 19.92 4.71
N ARG A 102 18.30 19.70 3.47
CA ARG A 102 19.00 20.72 2.66
C ARG A 102 18.23 21.11 1.40
N SER A 103 17.44 20.20 0.85
CA SER A 103 16.76 20.35 -0.43
C SER A 103 15.25 20.18 -0.32
N ILE A 104 14.54 20.71 -1.29
CA ILE A 104 13.12 20.43 -1.53
C ILE A 104 12.94 18.94 -1.85
N HIS A 105 13.81 18.43 -2.71
CA HIS A 105 13.81 17.01 -3.08
C HIS A 105 14.72 16.22 -2.13
N PRO A 106 14.22 15.09 -1.59
CA PRO A 106 14.98 14.31 -0.60
C PRO A 106 16.22 13.64 -1.21
N GLY A 107 16.17 13.36 -2.51
CA GLY A 107 17.18 12.55 -3.18
C GLY A 107 17.21 11.09 -2.68
N LEU A 108 17.93 10.28 -3.41
CA LEU A 108 18.30 8.92 -3.00
C LEU A 108 19.76 8.95 -2.48
N PRO A 109 20.16 8.01 -1.63
CA PRO A 109 21.55 7.88 -1.25
C PRO A 109 22.42 7.70 -2.50
N PRO A 110 23.53 8.43 -2.64
CA PRO A 110 24.48 8.14 -3.70
C PRO A 110 25.11 6.76 -3.46
N VAL A 111 25.53 6.08 -4.53
CA VAL A 111 26.06 4.69 -4.49
C VAL A 111 27.23 4.56 -3.51
N GLU A 112 28.08 5.58 -3.42
CA GLU A 112 29.23 5.61 -2.50
C GLU A 112 28.86 5.45 -1.04
N LYS A 113 27.63 5.83 -0.64
CA LYS A 113 27.17 5.68 0.75
C LYS A 113 27.14 4.23 1.19
N CYS A 114 26.73 3.35 0.31
CA CYS A 114 26.70 1.91 0.56
C CYS A 114 28.12 1.39 0.75
N LEU A 115 29.04 1.87 -0.08
CA LEU A 115 30.44 1.43 -0.11
C LEU A 115 31.29 1.95 1.05
N TYR A 116 30.84 2.93 1.84
CA TYR A 116 31.55 3.32 3.06
C TYR A 116 31.70 2.14 4.04
N CYS A 117 30.72 1.25 4.08
CA CYS A 117 30.74 0.04 4.91
C CYS A 117 30.97 -1.21 4.07
N HIS A 118 30.24 -1.35 2.96
CA HIS A 118 30.22 -2.59 2.17
C HIS A 118 31.47 -2.83 1.32
N LYS A 119 32.36 -1.87 1.22
CA LYS A 119 33.72 -2.14 0.74
C LYS A 119 34.48 -3.14 1.61
N TYR A 120 34.15 -3.21 2.91
CA TYR A 120 34.82 -4.06 3.89
C TYR A 120 33.91 -5.11 4.49
N ILE A 121 32.62 -4.84 4.60
CA ILE A 121 31.63 -5.71 5.22
C ILE A 121 30.83 -6.40 4.13
N ILE A 122 30.85 -7.74 4.12
CA ILE A 122 30.12 -8.60 3.15
C ILE A 122 30.33 -8.18 1.67
N ALA A 123 31.50 -7.67 1.32
CA ALA A 123 31.81 -7.15 -0.02
C ALA A 123 31.51 -8.13 -1.16
N ASN A 124 31.58 -9.44 -0.89
CA ASN A 124 31.31 -10.50 -1.88
C ASN A 124 29.84 -10.94 -1.94
N HIS A 125 28.95 -10.33 -1.15
CA HIS A 125 27.52 -10.64 -1.21
C HIS A 125 26.95 -10.25 -2.58
N PRO A 126 26.08 -11.06 -3.22
CA PRO A 126 25.58 -10.80 -4.57
C PRO A 126 24.94 -9.41 -4.74
N GLU A 127 24.14 -8.97 -3.73
CA GLU A 127 23.49 -7.66 -3.78
C GLU A 127 24.51 -6.50 -3.64
N ILE A 128 25.60 -6.70 -2.88
CA ILE A 128 26.67 -5.70 -2.75
C ILE A 128 27.52 -5.62 -4.01
N ARG A 129 27.73 -6.74 -4.71
CA ARG A 129 28.41 -6.70 -6.02
C ARG A 129 27.64 -5.84 -7.04
N LYS A 130 26.32 -5.86 -7.04
CA LYS A 130 25.52 -4.98 -7.89
C LYS A 130 25.80 -3.51 -7.59
N GLU A 131 25.97 -3.13 -6.29
CA GLU A 131 26.34 -1.76 -5.92
C GLU A 131 27.75 -1.41 -6.40
N HIS A 132 28.71 -2.33 -6.31
CA HIS A 132 30.04 -2.12 -6.89
C HIS A 132 29.98 -1.93 -8.40
N ASP A 133 29.12 -2.69 -9.11
CA ASP A 133 28.97 -2.55 -10.55
C ASP A 133 28.38 -1.17 -10.91
N TYR A 134 27.35 -0.70 -10.19
CA TYR A 134 26.79 0.65 -10.36
C TYR A 134 27.83 1.74 -10.08
N PHE A 135 28.61 1.58 -9.03
CA PHE A 135 29.69 2.52 -8.71
C PHE A 135 30.79 2.55 -9.78
N ASN A 136 31.27 1.40 -10.22
CA ASN A 136 32.35 1.28 -11.20
C ASN A 136 31.96 1.77 -12.60
N THR A 137 30.66 1.74 -12.91
CA THR A 137 30.11 2.22 -14.20
C THR A 137 29.58 3.65 -14.11
N ASP A 138 29.77 4.32 -12.97
CA ASP A 138 29.22 5.67 -12.69
C ASP A 138 27.71 5.77 -13.00
N THR A 139 26.97 4.70 -12.68
CA THR A 139 25.54 4.59 -12.97
C THR A 139 24.75 4.62 -11.68
N PRO A 140 23.77 5.53 -11.53
CA PRO A 140 22.90 5.53 -10.35
C PRO A 140 22.08 4.26 -10.26
N THR A 141 21.95 3.70 -9.05
CA THR A 141 21.06 2.54 -8.82
C THR A 141 19.62 2.91 -9.20
N PRO A 142 18.97 2.16 -10.11
CA PRO A 142 17.64 2.51 -10.64
C PRO A 142 16.53 2.14 -9.68
N TRP A 143 16.49 2.77 -8.50
CA TRP A 143 15.50 2.51 -7.47
C TRP A 143 14.06 2.76 -7.94
N VAL A 144 13.17 1.85 -7.60
CA VAL A 144 11.73 2.01 -7.85
C VAL A 144 11.13 2.94 -6.80
N LYS A 145 10.56 4.05 -7.26
CA LYS A 145 9.88 5.03 -6.39
C LYS A 145 8.67 4.38 -5.71
N VAL A 146 8.54 4.54 -4.40
CA VAL A 146 7.46 3.96 -3.59
C VAL A 146 6.57 4.99 -2.92
N PHE A 147 7.05 6.21 -2.71
CA PHE A 147 6.27 7.31 -2.15
C PHE A 147 5.97 8.36 -3.23
N TYR A 148 4.70 8.73 -3.35
CA TYR A 148 4.22 9.60 -4.40
C TYR A 148 3.44 10.78 -3.82
N VAL A 149 3.83 11.97 -4.23
CA VAL A 149 3.07 13.22 -4.13
C VAL A 149 2.64 13.59 -5.54
N PRO A 150 1.39 14.06 -5.78
CA PRO A 150 0.97 14.54 -7.11
C PRO A 150 1.89 15.64 -7.64
N GLU A 151 2.08 15.70 -8.96
CA GLU A 151 3.03 16.62 -9.60
C GLU A 151 2.71 18.10 -9.35
N HIS A 152 1.44 18.43 -9.19
CA HIS A 152 0.96 19.79 -8.89
C HIS A 152 1.13 20.19 -7.41
N VAL A 153 1.78 19.36 -6.59
CA VAL A 153 2.02 19.63 -5.17
C VAL A 153 3.49 19.95 -4.93
N MET A 154 3.77 21.13 -4.43
CA MET A 154 5.11 21.60 -4.07
C MET A 154 5.47 21.15 -2.64
N PHE A 155 5.77 19.87 -2.46
CA PHE A 155 6.19 19.38 -1.16
C PHE A 155 7.67 19.70 -0.90
N ASN A 156 7.95 20.27 0.26
CA ASN A 156 9.30 20.68 0.64
C ASN A 156 9.77 19.91 1.88
N HIS A 157 10.61 18.89 1.70
CA HIS A 157 11.17 18.09 2.78
C HIS A 157 11.94 18.94 3.79
N LYS A 158 12.79 19.88 3.33
CA LYS A 158 13.61 20.72 4.19
C LYS A 158 12.79 21.44 5.25
N ARG A 159 11.64 22.03 4.87
CA ARG A 159 10.75 22.73 5.81
C ARG A 159 10.20 21.84 6.91
N HIS A 160 9.81 20.60 6.57
CA HIS A 160 9.27 19.63 7.52
C HIS A 160 10.36 19.10 8.46
N VAL A 161 11.54 18.78 7.92
CA VAL A 161 12.68 18.29 8.71
C VAL A 161 13.19 19.37 9.67
N LEU A 162 13.25 20.64 9.25
CA LEU A 162 13.63 21.77 10.11
C LEU A 162 12.61 22.08 11.21
N LYS A 163 11.36 21.62 11.05
CA LYS A 163 10.33 21.68 12.09
C LYS A 163 10.28 20.40 12.93
N GLU A 164 11.30 19.56 12.84
CA GLU A 164 11.47 18.34 13.62
C GLU A 164 10.29 17.36 13.51
N ILE A 165 9.60 17.38 12.37
CA ILE A 165 8.57 16.39 12.09
C ILE A 165 9.25 15.03 11.91
N ALA A 166 8.87 14.05 12.72
CA ALA A 166 9.43 12.70 12.66
C ALA A 166 9.18 12.06 11.28
N CYS A 167 10.17 11.37 10.76
CA CYS A 167 10.09 10.73 9.44
C CYS A 167 8.93 9.74 9.37
N GLU A 168 8.71 9.02 10.46
CA GLU A 168 7.67 8.00 10.62
C GLU A 168 6.25 8.59 10.50
N ALA A 169 6.06 9.86 10.85
CA ALA A 169 4.75 10.52 10.72
C ALA A 169 4.20 10.49 9.29
N CYS A 170 5.09 10.53 8.30
CA CYS A 170 4.74 10.45 6.89
C CYS A 170 5.03 9.08 6.29
N HIS A 171 6.20 8.52 6.57
CA HIS A 171 6.69 7.30 5.95
C HIS A 171 6.28 6.01 6.67
N GLY A 172 5.70 6.11 7.89
CA GLY A 172 5.33 4.97 8.72
C GLY A 172 6.54 4.24 9.29
N GLU A 173 6.34 2.99 9.71
CA GLU A 173 7.34 2.20 10.44
C GLU A 173 8.42 1.64 9.51
N VAL A 174 9.19 2.53 8.88
CA VAL A 174 10.29 2.17 7.95
C VAL A 174 11.32 1.26 8.62
N LYS A 175 11.61 1.51 9.91
CA LYS A 175 12.57 0.71 10.69
C LYS A 175 12.17 -0.76 10.87
N GLN A 176 10.93 -1.12 10.56
CA GLN A 176 10.42 -2.49 10.64
C GLN A 176 10.23 -3.11 9.25
N ALA A 177 10.52 -2.38 8.19
CA ALA A 177 10.22 -2.79 6.83
C ALA A 177 11.43 -3.40 6.12
N GLU A 178 11.28 -4.67 5.70
CA GLU A 178 12.19 -5.30 4.75
C GLU A 178 12.08 -4.63 3.38
N ARG A 179 10.84 -4.44 2.90
CA ARG A 179 10.52 -3.70 1.68
C ARG A 179 9.52 -2.61 2.00
N LEU A 180 9.76 -1.42 1.50
CA LEU A 180 8.88 -0.29 1.72
C LEU A 180 7.59 -0.47 0.93
N LYS A 181 6.46 -0.43 1.63
CA LYS A 181 5.14 -0.42 1.00
C LYS A 181 4.88 0.96 0.41
N GLY A 182 4.50 1.00 -0.85
CA GLY A 182 4.18 2.24 -1.55
C GLY A 182 3.02 3.01 -0.91
N LYS A 183 3.14 4.34 -0.88
CA LYS A 183 2.10 5.25 -0.38
C LYS A 183 1.93 6.41 -1.34
N ARG A 184 0.68 6.70 -1.70
CA ARG A 184 0.29 7.92 -2.40
C ARG A 184 -0.31 8.88 -1.39
N PHE A 185 0.33 10.02 -1.20
CA PHE A 185 -0.16 11.06 -0.30
C PHE A 185 -1.33 11.78 -0.94
N LYS A 186 -2.45 11.84 -0.22
CA LYS A 186 -3.64 12.59 -0.61
C LYS A 186 -3.71 13.91 0.15
N MET A 187 -4.36 14.91 -0.42
CA MET A 187 -4.50 16.24 0.17
C MET A 187 -5.00 16.21 1.63
N GLY A 188 -6.01 15.37 1.92
CA GLY A 188 -6.55 15.22 3.28
C GLY A 188 -5.50 14.87 4.33
N PHE A 189 -4.55 13.99 3.99
CA PHE A 189 -3.45 13.62 4.89
C PHE A 189 -2.58 14.82 5.28
N CYS A 190 -2.28 15.70 4.34
CA CYS A 190 -1.49 16.90 4.59
C CYS A 190 -2.28 17.93 5.40
N ILE A 191 -3.54 18.17 5.02
CA ILE A 191 -4.42 19.15 5.68
C ILE A 191 -4.68 18.78 7.13
N GLU A 192 -4.90 17.50 7.44
CA GLU A 192 -5.14 17.02 8.80
C GLU A 192 -3.96 17.36 9.71
N CYS A 193 -2.74 17.01 9.32
CA CYS A 193 -1.53 17.33 10.08
C CYS A 193 -1.31 18.85 10.19
N HIS A 194 -1.52 19.61 9.11
CA HIS A 194 -1.35 21.07 9.13
C HIS A 194 -2.36 21.75 10.05
N ARG A 195 -3.59 21.24 10.16
CA ARG A 195 -4.59 21.72 11.12
C ARG A 195 -4.16 21.45 12.57
N GLU A 196 -3.74 20.22 12.86
CA GLU A 196 -3.26 19.84 14.20
C GLU A 196 -2.04 20.66 14.64
N LYS A 197 -1.11 20.87 13.72
CA LYS A 197 0.13 21.62 13.98
C LYS A 197 -0.02 23.13 13.84
N LYS A 198 -1.21 23.64 13.49
CA LYS A 198 -1.49 25.06 13.20
C LYS A 198 -0.53 25.62 12.14
N ALA A 199 -0.20 24.78 11.15
CA ALA A 199 0.66 25.15 10.02
C ALA A 199 -0.15 25.82 8.91
N ASN A 200 0.56 26.41 7.93
CA ASN A 200 -0.06 27.10 6.81
C ASN A 200 -0.95 26.17 5.98
N LEU A 201 -2.20 26.61 5.73
CA LEU A 201 -3.22 25.91 4.94
C LEU A 201 -3.54 26.62 3.62
N ASP A 202 -2.77 27.65 3.27
CA ASP A 202 -2.95 28.34 2.01
C ASP A 202 -2.67 27.42 0.82
N CYS A 203 -3.60 27.37 -0.11
CA CYS A 203 -3.52 26.43 -1.24
C CYS A 203 -2.30 26.71 -2.11
N TRP A 204 -2.06 27.96 -2.44
CA TRP A 204 -1.02 28.39 -3.40
C TRP A 204 0.34 28.64 -2.75
N LEU A 205 0.36 29.20 -1.55
CA LEU A 205 1.62 29.52 -0.85
C LEU A 205 2.23 28.32 -0.15
N ALA A 206 1.44 27.31 0.21
CA ALA A 206 1.90 26.19 1.00
C ALA A 206 1.97 24.87 0.24
N CYS A 207 1.07 24.62 -0.72
CA CYS A 207 0.83 23.28 -1.25
C CYS A 207 0.88 23.16 -2.77
N HIS A 208 0.32 24.11 -3.51
CA HIS A 208 0.18 24.03 -4.98
C HIS A 208 0.90 25.17 -5.69
N ASN A 209 1.26 24.96 -6.95
CA ASN A 209 1.74 25.95 -7.90
C ASN A 209 0.76 26.10 -9.07
#